data_19c295d86fdba1d3d29a0fa80981c0b5
#
_entry.id   19c295d86fdba1d3d29a0fa80981c0b5
#
_cell.length_a   1.000
_cell.length_b   1.000
_cell.length_c   1.000
_cell.angle_alpha   90.00
_cell.angle_beta   90.00
_cell.angle_gamma   90.00
#
_symmetry.space_group_name_H-M   'P 1'
#
loop_
_entity.id
_entity.type
_entity.pdbx_description
1 polymer ?
#
loop_
_entity_poly.entity_id
_entity_poly.type
_entity_poly.pdbx_seq_one_letter_code
_entity_poly.pdbx_strand_id
1 'polypeptide(L)'
;MNVSMQNVDKVSALLTVNIEKADYQEKVEKLLKKYRQQVNMPGFRKGMVPMSLIKKQFGKSAMAEEVDKLMQDAVNNYIRENKVNMLGMPLPNEEKMQTIDFDVQENFEFVFDIALAPEFKAEVSEQDAIDFYTITVSDEMVNSQVDMYAQRAAKYEKVEEYADRDMVKGLLAELDENGNTKEGGI
;
A
#
# COMPACT_ATOMS: atom_id res chain seq x y z
N MET A 1 13.52 21.50 -5.88
CA MET A 1 13.37 20.04 -5.91
C MET A 1 14.10 19.47 -7.11
N ASN A 2 14.93 18.45 -6.95
CA ASN A 2 15.69 17.81 -8.02
C ASN A 2 15.57 16.29 -7.89
N VAL A 3 15.38 15.59 -9.03
CA VAL A 3 15.33 14.13 -9.10
C VAL A 3 16.37 13.65 -10.11
N SER A 4 17.21 12.73 -9.71
CA SER A 4 18.24 12.16 -10.57
C SER A 4 18.24 10.64 -10.48
N MET A 5 18.51 9.98 -11.58
CA MET A 5 18.65 8.52 -11.65
C MET A 5 20.07 8.15 -12.10
N GLN A 6 20.67 7.23 -11.41
CA GLN A 6 21.98 6.67 -11.72
C GLN A 6 21.88 5.16 -11.88
N ASN A 7 22.16 4.66 -13.06
CA ASN A 7 22.22 3.22 -13.28
C ASN A 7 23.42 2.62 -12.53
N VAL A 8 23.16 1.61 -11.74
CA VAL A 8 24.18 0.81 -11.04
C VAL A 8 24.66 -0.30 -11.95
N ASP A 9 23.74 -0.96 -12.61
CA ASP A 9 23.97 -1.99 -13.61
C ASP A 9 22.87 -1.99 -14.70
N LYS A 10 22.76 -3.10 -15.47
CA LYS A 10 21.79 -3.21 -16.57
C LYS A 10 20.33 -3.32 -16.11
N VAL A 11 20.11 -3.75 -14.87
CA VAL A 11 18.78 -4.07 -14.32
C VAL A 11 18.49 -3.37 -13.00
N SER A 12 19.43 -2.54 -12.51
CA SER A 12 19.26 -1.77 -11.27
C SER A 12 19.74 -0.33 -11.41
N ALA A 13 19.03 0.57 -10.75
CA ALA A 13 19.36 1.99 -10.67
C ALA A 13 19.07 2.56 -9.30
N LEU A 14 19.72 3.65 -8.97
CA LEU A 14 19.45 4.50 -7.82
C LEU A 14 18.69 5.72 -8.27
N LEU A 15 17.58 6.00 -7.62
CA LEU A 15 16.82 7.24 -7.79
C LEU A 15 17.02 8.10 -6.56
N THR A 16 17.58 9.29 -6.74
CA THR A 16 17.80 10.26 -5.67
C THR A 16 16.85 11.43 -5.83
N VAL A 17 16.13 11.76 -4.78
CA VAL A 17 15.19 12.89 -4.72
C VAL A 17 15.69 13.87 -3.68
N ASN A 18 16.01 15.09 -4.11
CA ASN A 18 16.42 16.20 -3.24
C ASN A 18 15.28 17.21 -3.12
N ILE A 19 14.81 17.43 -1.89
CA ILE A 19 13.75 18.37 -1.55
C ILE A 19 14.34 19.49 -0.70
N GLU A 20 14.24 20.72 -1.19
CA GLU A 20 14.70 21.90 -0.48
C GLU A 20 13.56 22.60 0.26
N LYS A 21 13.88 23.39 1.26
CA LYS A 21 12.91 24.15 2.05
C LYS A 21 11.91 24.96 1.20
N ALA A 22 12.38 25.55 0.12
CA ALA A 22 11.56 26.34 -0.79
C ALA A 22 10.43 25.52 -1.45
N ASP A 23 10.63 24.22 -1.62
CA ASP A 23 9.68 23.33 -2.30
C ASP A 23 8.43 23.04 -1.46
N TYR A 24 8.58 22.94 -0.14
CA TYR A 24 7.51 22.55 0.77
C TYR A 24 6.99 23.66 1.69
N GLN A 25 7.74 24.71 1.94
CA GLN A 25 7.42 25.73 2.95
C GLN A 25 6.01 26.32 2.76
N GLU A 26 5.65 26.71 1.54
CA GLU A 26 4.33 27.28 1.26
C GLU A 26 3.19 26.27 1.48
N LYS A 27 3.43 25.00 1.11
CA LYS A 27 2.45 23.91 1.29
C LYS A 27 2.24 23.62 2.77
N VAL A 28 3.31 23.54 3.55
CA VAL A 28 3.25 23.37 5.01
C VAL A 28 2.48 24.51 5.68
N GLU A 29 2.72 25.76 5.26
CA GLU A 29 1.96 26.91 5.80
C GLU A 29 0.46 26.84 5.47
N LYS A 30 0.12 26.40 4.26
CA LYS A 30 -1.28 26.17 3.86
C LYS A 30 -1.91 25.04 4.68
N LEU A 31 -1.19 23.96 4.91
CA LEU A 31 -1.66 22.82 5.71
C LEU A 31 -1.87 23.24 7.18
N LEU A 32 -0.93 23.97 7.77
CA LEU A 32 -1.07 24.49 9.14
C LEU A 32 -2.25 25.45 9.30
N LYS A 33 -2.57 26.24 8.27
CA LYS A 33 -3.78 27.08 8.26
C LYS A 33 -5.07 26.23 8.26
N LYS A 34 -5.08 25.09 7.53
CA LYS A 34 -6.20 24.12 7.57
C LYS A 34 -6.32 23.49 8.95
N TYR A 35 -5.21 23.02 9.54
CA TYR A 35 -5.21 22.46 10.89
C TYR A 35 -5.75 23.47 11.92
N ARG A 36 -5.35 24.74 11.85
CA ARG A 36 -5.88 25.79 12.72
C ARG A 36 -7.40 25.87 12.70
N GLN A 37 -8.03 25.68 11.52
CA GLN A 37 -9.50 25.73 11.37
C GLN A 37 -10.20 24.49 11.93
N GLN A 38 -9.53 23.35 11.95
CA GLN A 38 -10.12 22.05 12.31
C GLN A 38 -9.89 21.68 13.78
N VAL A 39 -8.75 22.08 14.33
CA VAL A 39 -8.32 21.72 15.68
C VAL A 39 -9.26 22.30 16.74
N ASN A 40 -9.65 21.42 17.67
CA ASN A 40 -10.33 21.80 18.90
C ASN A 40 -9.32 21.76 20.06
N MET A 41 -8.94 22.93 20.57
CA MET A 41 -7.93 23.05 21.63
C MET A 41 -8.55 23.71 22.85
N PRO A 42 -8.42 23.10 24.06
CA PRO A 42 -8.94 23.66 25.29
C PRO A 42 -8.47 25.11 25.49
N GLY A 43 -9.39 26.00 25.87
CA GLY A 43 -9.11 27.44 26.07
C GLY A 43 -9.16 28.30 24.81
N PHE A 44 -9.36 27.71 23.62
CA PHE A 44 -9.47 28.49 22.38
C PHE A 44 -10.74 28.15 21.60
N ARG A 45 -11.37 29.15 21.03
CA ARG A 45 -12.48 28.95 20.08
C ARG A 45 -11.89 28.32 18.80
N LYS A 46 -12.61 27.39 18.19
CA LYS A 46 -12.27 26.75 16.90
C LYS A 46 -11.90 27.78 15.84
N GLY A 47 -10.74 27.63 15.22
CA GLY A 47 -10.19 28.55 14.24
C GLY A 47 -9.44 29.78 14.81
N MET A 48 -9.48 30.00 16.14
CA MET A 48 -8.83 31.16 16.77
C MET A 48 -7.57 30.80 17.55
N VAL A 49 -7.08 29.60 17.42
CA VAL A 49 -5.80 29.18 18.02
C VAL A 49 -4.63 29.97 17.41
N PRO A 50 -3.70 30.52 18.21
CA PRO A 50 -2.53 31.21 17.68
C PRO A 50 -1.69 30.32 16.77
N MET A 51 -1.21 30.84 15.63
CA MET A 51 -0.40 30.07 14.67
C MET A 51 0.91 29.55 15.29
N SER A 52 1.49 30.28 16.24
CA SER A 52 2.70 29.82 16.96
C SER A 52 2.45 28.50 17.70
N LEU A 53 1.28 28.36 18.30
CA LEU A 53 0.90 27.14 19.04
C LEU A 53 0.61 25.98 18.08
N ILE A 54 -0.06 26.27 16.96
CA ILE A 54 -0.28 25.30 15.88
C ILE A 54 1.06 24.83 15.31
N LYS A 55 1.98 25.72 15.00
CA LYS A 55 3.33 25.38 14.49
C LYS A 55 4.09 24.52 15.50
N LYS A 56 4.02 24.86 16.80
CA LYS A 56 4.70 24.08 17.84
C LYS A 56 4.16 22.64 17.97
N GLN A 57 2.84 22.48 17.83
CA GLN A 57 2.19 21.19 18.04
C GLN A 57 2.15 20.32 16.78
N PHE A 58 1.92 20.93 15.63
CA PHE A 58 1.67 20.22 14.37
C PHE A 58 2.73 20.50 13.28
N GLY A 59 3.68 21.38 13.53
CA GLY A 59 4.67 21.81 12.53
C GLY A 59 5.48 20.66 11.96
N LYS A 60 5.99 19.80 12.82
CA LYS A 60 6.78 18.62 12.44
C LYS A 60 5.96 17.62 11.62
N SER A 61 4.76 17.28 12.10
CA SER A 61 3.86 16.37 11.37
C SER A 61 3.42 16.93 10.03
N ALA A 62 3.10 18.22 9.97
CA ALA A 62 2.71 18.89 8.72
C ALA A 62 3.88 18.94 7.71
N MET A 63 5.11 19.13 8.19
CA MET A 63 6.30 19.11 7.34
C MET A 63 6.56 17.70 6.81
N ALA A 64 6.51 16.69 7.68
CA ALA A 64 6.68 15.30 7.27
C ALA A 64 5.64 14.86 6.24
N GLU A 65 4.37 15.22 6.44
CA GLU A 65 3.28 14.91 5.50
C GLU A 65 3.49 15.56 4.12
N GLU A 66 3.86 16.84 4.07
CA GLU A 66 4.06 17.54 2.80
C GLU A 66 5.35 17.11 2.09
N VAL A 67 6.42 16.82 2.84
CA VAL A 67 7.68 16.30 2.28
C VAL A 67 7.46 14.91 1.69
N ASP A 68 6.77 14.01 2.41
CA ASP A 68 6.44 12.66 1.91
C ASP A 68 5.61 12.73 0.63
N LYS A 69 4.58 13.57 0.61
CA LYS A 69 3.75 13.78 -0.58
C LYS A 69 4.55 14.32 -1.76
N LEU A 70 5.43 15.28 -1.53
CA LEU A 70 6.29 15.83 -2.57
C LEU A 70 7.26 14.78 -3.11
N MET A 71 7.84 13.98 -2.24
CA MET A 71 8.73 12.88 -2.61
C MET A 71 8.01 11.86 -3.48
N GLN A 72 6.81 11.40 -3.09
CA GLN A 72 6.02 10.46 -3.86
C GLN A 72 5.61 11.03 -5.24
N ASP A 73 5.15 12.28 -5.27
CA ASP A 73 4.80 12.97 -6.52
C ASP A 73 6.02 13.10 -7.44
N ALA A 74 7.20 13.42 -6.88
CA ALA A 74 8.44 13.58 -7.63
C ALA A 74 8.90 12.25 -8.26
N VAL A 75 8.89 11.17 -7.49
CA VAL A 75 9.23 9.81 -7.96
C VAL A 75 8.29 9.39 -9.09
N ASN A 76 6.98 9.50 -8.88
CA ASN A 76 5.98 9.11 -9.87
C ASN A 76 6.07 9.93 -11.16
N ASN A 77 6.27 11.24 -11.05
CA ASN A 77 6.41 12.11 -12.20
C ASN A 77 7.69 11.78 -12.98
N TYR A 78 8.82 11.59 -12.29
CA TYR A 78 10.08 11.24 -12.94
C TYR A 78 9.97 9.93 -13.73
N ILE A 79 9.41 8.88 -13.13
CA ILE A 79 9.22 7.57 -13.78
C ILE A 79 8.35 7.71 -15.02
N ARG A 80 7.27 8.48 -14.94
CA ARG A 80 6.34 8.70 -16.05
C ARG A 80 6.95 9.53 -17.18
N GLU A 81 7.62 10.64 -16.86
CA GLU A 81 8.19 11.56 -17.84
C GLU A 81 9.37 10.94 -18.59
N ASN A 82 10.21 10.19 -17.89
CA ASN A 82 11.35 9.51 -18.46
C ASN A 82 11.02 8.10 -19.01
N LYS A 83 9.74 7.68 -18.91
CA LYS A 83 9.26 6.36 -19.37
C LYS A 83 10.12 5.21 -18.83
N VAL A 84 10.49 5.29 -17.55
CA VAL A 84 11.31 4.27 -16.90
C VAL A 84 10.51 2.98 -16.77
N ASN A 85 10.96 1.91 -17.44
CA ASN A 85 10.37 0.58 -17.31
C ASN A 85 10.88 -0.06 -16.02
N MET A 86 10.08 0.09 -14.97
CA MET A 86 10.42 -0.37 -13.64
C MET A 86 9.72 -1.69 -13.32
N LEU A 87 10.42 -2.59 -12.65
CA LEU A 87 9.88 -3.84 -12.11
C LEU A 87 9.61 -3.66 -10.61
N GLY A 88 8.34 -3.64 -10.24
CA GLY A 88 7.94 -3.43 -8.85
C GLY A 88 7.96 -1.96 -8.42
N MET A 89 7.96 -1.73 -7.12
CA MET A 89 7.99 -0.39 -6.50
C MET A 89 9.40 0.00 -6.11
N PRO A 90 9.77 1.30 -6.13
CA PRO A 90 11.04 1.78 -5.58
C PRO A 90 11.17 1.39 -4.11
N LEU A 91 12.32 0.88 -3.72
CA LEU A 91 12.63 0.51 -2.35
C LEU A 91 13.57 1.55 -1.73
N PRO A 92 13.29 2.05 -0.51
CA PRO A 92 14.23 2.93 0.18
C PRO A 92 15.58 2.24 0.37
N ASN A 93 16.66 2.93 0.01
CA ASN A 93 18.02 2.40 0.21
C ASN A 93 18.49 2.74 1.64
N GLU A 94 18.49 1.76 2.53
CA GLU A 94 18.82 1.95 3.95
C GLU A 94 20.28 2.35 4.19
N GLU A 95 21.19 1.96 3.30
CA GLU A 95 22.63 2.26 3.45
C GLU A 95 22.97 3.71 3.07
N LYS A 96 22.27 4.25 2.07
CA LYS A 96 22.53 5.59 1.52
C LYS A 96 21.61 6.67 2.06
N MET A 97 20.44 6.27 2.56
CA MET A 97 19.49 7.21 3.13
C MET A 97 19.95 7.65 4.53
N GLN A 98 20.16 8.94 4.68
CA GLN A 98 20.50 9.51 5.98
C GLN A 98 19.29 9.49 6.92
N THR A 99 19.55 9.39 8.21
CA THR A 99 18.49 9.56 9.22
C THR A 99 17.84 10.93 9.07
N ILE A 100 16.55 10.97 8.84
CA ILE A 100 15.79 12.19 8.64
C ILE A 100 15.38 12.76 9.99
N ASP A 101 15.85 13.97 10.30
CA ASP A 101 15.43 14.71 11.48
C ASP A 101 14.75 16.01 11.07
N PHE A 102 13.42 16.02 11.17
CA PHE A 102 12.58 17.19 10.85
C PHE A 102 12.72 18.36 11.85
N ASP A 103 13.43 18.19 12.96
CA ASP A 103 13.66 19.28 13.91
C ASP A 103 14.89 20.12 13.55
N VAL A 104 15.85 19.53 12.84
CA VAL A 104 17.16 20.15 12.53
C VAL A 104 17.37 20.39 11.07
N GLN A 105 16.88 19.48 10.22
CA GLN A 105 17.11 19.51 8.78
C GLN A 105 16.05 20.34 8.06
N GLU A 106 16.50 21.14 7.10
CA GLU A 106 15.63 21.91 6.21
C GLU A 106 15.62 21.38 4.76
N ASN A 107 16.61 20.54 4.41
CA ASN A 107 16.73 19.89 3.12
C ASN A 107 16.77 18.38 3.33
N PHE A 108 16.09 17.65 2.47
CA PHE A 108 15.91 16.21 2.58
C PHE A 108 16.37 15.51 1.31
N GLU A 109 17.17 14.45 1.49
CA GLU A 109 17.59 13.58 0.42
C GLU A 109 17.03 12.18 0.64
N PHE A 110 16.32 11.68 -0.36
CA PHE A 110 15.76 10.33 -0.39
C PHE A 110 16.42 9.54 -1.50
N VAL A 111 16.90 8.35 -1.18
CA VAL A 111 17.54 7.44 -2.14
C VAL A 111 16.74 6.16 -2.22
N PHE A 112 16.40 5.76 -3.44
CA PHE A 112 15.62 4.57 -3.72
C PHE A 112 16.38 3.63 -4.66
N ASP A 113 16.31 2.34 -4.38
CA ASP A 113 16.69 1.28 -5.30
C ASP A 113 15.53 0.99 -6.25
N ILE A 114 15.84 0.94 -7.54
CA ILE A 114 14.88 0.64 -8.60
C ILE A 114 15.38 -0.56 -9.39
N ALA A 115 14.52 -1.55 -9.58
CA ALA A 115 14.74 -2.62 -10.54
C ALA A 115 14.21 -2.18 -11.93
N LEU A 116 15.07 -2.29 -12.94
CA LEU A 116 14.74 -1.93 -14.31
C LEU A 116 14.40 -3.17 -15.14
N ALA A 117 13.37 -3.09 -15.95
CA ALA A 117 13.06 -4.13 -16.92
C ALA A 117 14.12 -4.11 -18.04
N PRO A 118 14.71 -5.24 -18.40
CA PRO A 118 15.64 -5.31 -19.52
C PRO A 118 14.90 -5.05 -20.83
N GLU A 119 15.55 -4.35 -21.74
CA GLU A 119 15.06 -4.23 -23.12
C GLU A 119 15.29 -5.54 -23.86
N PHE A 120 14.23 -6.08 -24.42
CA PHE A 120 14.29 -7.26 -25.29
C PHE A 120 13.40 -7.08 -26.51
N LYS A 121 13.78 -7.72 -27.62
CA LYS A 121 12.94 -7.84 -28.79
C LYS A 121 12.25 -9.19 -28.76
N ALA A 122 10.92 -9.17 -28.70
CA ALA A 122 10.14 -10.36 -28.91
C ALA A 122 9.79 -10.44 -30.42
N GLU A 123 10.35 -11.41 -31.10
CA GLU A 123 10.06 -11.66 -32.52
C GLU A 123 9.35 -13.00 -32.60
N VAL A 124 8.13 -12.97 -33.16
CA VAL A 124 7.39 -14.19 -33.49
C VAL A 124 7.57 -14.44 -34.97
N SER A 125 8.02 -15.62 -35.33
CA SER A 125 8.29 -16.05 -36.68
C SER A 125 7.35 -17.18 -37.10
N GLU A 126 7.30 -17.48 -38.40
CA GLU A 126 6.56 -18.63 -38.94
C GLU A 126 7.10 -19.99 -38.43
N GLN A 127 8.29 -20.01 -37.84
CA GLN A 127 8.92 -21.22 -37.29
C GLN A 127 8.54 -21.48 -35.83
N ASP A 128 7.89 -20.51 -35.16
CA ASP A 128 7.46 -20.65 -33.77
C ASP A 128 6.16 -21.48 -33.73
N ALA A 129 6.25 -22.63 -33.07
CA ALA A 129 5.11 -23.48 -32.83
C ALA A 129 4.44 -23.10 -31.52
N ILE A 130 3.18 -22.73 -31.58
CA ILE A 130 2.36 -22.44 -30.38
C ILE A 130 1.31 -23.55 -30.27
N ASP A 131 1.33 -24.27 -29.16
CA ASP A 131 0.32 -25.30 -28.88
C ASP A 131 -1.06 -24.64 -28.71
N PHE A 132 -2.00 -25.09 -29.53
CA PHE A 132 -3.40 -24.71 -29.36
C PHE A 132 -4.15 -25.78 -28.61
N TYR A 133 -4.57 -25.46 -27.40
CA TYR A 133 -5.26 -26.40 -26.52
C TYR A 133 -6.77 -26.38 -26.76
N THR A 134 -7.38 -27.54 -26.97
CA THR A 134 -8.82 -27.70 -26.98
C THR A 134 -9.28 -28.17 -25.62
N ILE A 135 -10.16 -27.40 -24.99
CA ILE A 135 -10.74 -27.78 -23.70
C ILE A 135 -11.93 -28.68 -23.94
N THR A 136 -11.84 -29.95 -23.50
CA THR A 136 -12.95 -30.87 -23.47
C THR A 136 -13.63 -30.83 -22.13
N VAL A 137 -14.95 -30.67 -22.14
CA VAL A 137 -15.74 -30.66 -20.91
C VAL A 137 -15.94 -32.11 -20.46
N SER A 138 -15.45 -32.46 -19.27
CA SER A 138 -15.66 -33.76 -18.65
C SER A 138 -16.98 -33.80 -17.86
N ASP A 139 -17.52 -35.00 -17.63
CA ASP A 139 -18.70 -35.19 -16.80
C ASP A 139 -18.47 -34.69 -15.35
N GLU A 140 -17.25 -34.79 -14.85
CA GLU A 140 -16.87 -34.23 -13.54
C GLU A 140 -17.00 -32.70 -13.50
N MET A 141 -16.59 -32.00 -14.55
CA MET A 141 -16.73 -30.54 -14.65
C MET A 141 -18.22 -30.14 -14.69
N VAL A 142 -19.03 -30.90 -15.41
CA VAL A 142 -20.49 -30.68 -15.48
C VAL A 142 -21.11 -30.89 -14.10
N ASN A 143 -20.81 -32.02 -13.45
CA ASN A 143 -21.36 -32.32 -12.13
C ASN A 143 -20.92 -31.27 -11.08
N SER A 144 -19.66 -30.85 -11.11
CA SER A 144 -19.18 -29.77 -10.23
C SER A 144 -19.95 -28.46 -10.40
N GLN A 145 -20.27 -28.10 -11.66
CA GLN A 145 -21.09 -26.91 -11.94
C GLN A 145 -22.53 -27.08 -11.46
N VAL A 146 -23.12 -28.27 -11.68
CA VAL A 146 -24.46 -28.59 -11.19
C VAL A 146 -24.52 -28.50 -9.66
N ASP A 147 -23.53 -29.08 -8.96
CA ASP A 147 -23.43 -29.02 -7.51
C ASP A 147 -23.31 -27.57 -7.01
N MET A 148 -22.52 -26.74 -7.68
CA MET A 148 -22.38 -25.32 -7.32
C MET A 148 -23.71 -24.55 -7.47
N TYR A 149 -24.45 -24.79 -8.54
CA TYR A 149 -25.78 -24.20 -8.74
C TYR A 149 -26.79 -24.73 -7.71
N ALA A 150 -26.77 -26.03 -7.42
CA ALA A 150 -27.62 -26.65 -6.42
C ALA A 150 -27.39 -26.05 -5.02
N GLN A 151 -26.12 -25.87 -4.63
CA GLN A 151 -25.75 -25.22 -3.37
C GLN A 151 -26.25 -23.76 -3.27
N ARG A 152 -26.19 -23.01 -4.37
CA ARG A 152 -26.71 -21.61 -4.37
C ARG A 152 -28.22 -21.55 -4.25
N ALA A 153 -28.93 -22.55 -4.75
CA ALA A 153 -30.39 -22.64 -4.71
C ALA A 153 -30.90 -23.42 -3.46
N ALA A 154 -30.00 -23.99 -2.68
CA ALA A 154 -30.32 -24.82 -1.54
C ALA A 154 -31.08 -24.01 -0.47
N LYS A 155 -32.11 -24.65 0.11
CA LYS A 155 -32.80 -24.17 1.30
C LYS A 155 -32.33 -25.00 2.48
N TYR A 156 -32.00 -24.32 3.57
CA TYR A 156 -31.61 -24.98 4.80
C TYR A 156 -32.85 -25.35 5.62
N GLU A 157 -33.01 -26.64 5.90
CA GLU A 157 -34.03 -27.14 6.80
C GLU A 157 -33.36 -27.71 8.06
N LYS A 158 -33.98 -27.47 9.20
CA LYS A 158 -33.46 -27.98 10.48
C LYS A 158 -33.66 -29.48 10.54
N VAL A 159 -32.59 -30.24 10.74
CA VAL A 159 -32.60 -31.69 10.93
C VAL A 159 -32.18 -32.04 12.36
N GLU A 160 -32.59 -33.20 12.87
CA GLU A 160 -32.26 -33.69 14.22
C GLU A 160 -30.98 -34.52 14.23
N GLU A 161 -30.70 -35.22 13.13
CA GLU A 161 -29.51 -36.07 13.00
C GLU A 161 -28.58 -35.48 11.93
N TYR A 162 -27.28 -35.44 12.25
CA TYR A 162 -26.24 -34.97 11.33
C TYR A 162 -26.00 -35.98 10.20
N ALA A 163 -26.01 -35.51 8.98
CA ALA A 163 -25.59 -36.24 7.79
C ALA A 163 -24.41 -35.56 7.12
N ASP A 164 -23.75 -36.28 6.21
CA ASP A 164 -22.65 -35.70 5.42
C ASP A 164 -23.11 -34.48 4.63
N ARG A 165 -22.33 -33.42 4.65
CA ARG A 165 -22.58 -32.10 4.07
C ARG A 165 -23.63 -31.23 4.79
N ASP A 166 -24.11 -31.61 5.96
CA ASP A 166 -24.96 -30.76 6.76
C ASP A 166 -24.18 -29.58 7.37
N MET A 167 -24.86 -28.44 7.50
CA MET A 167 -24.31 -27.26 8.15
C MET A 167 -24.61 -27.28 9.64
N VAL A 168 -23.57 -27.36 10.45
CA VAL A 168 -23.69 -27.26 11.92
C VAL A 168 -23.52 -25.78 12.33
N LYS A 169 -24.51 -25.27 13.08
CA LYS A 169 -24.45 -23.91 13.67
C LYS A 169 -24.44 -24.07 15.20
N GLY A 170 -23.41 -23.56 15.85
CA GLY A 170 -23.24 -23.61 17.29
C GLY A 170 -22.38 -22.51 17.83
N LEU A 171 -22.19 -22.51 19.15
CA LEU A 171 -21.20 -21.69 19.83
C LEU A 171 -19.90 -22.47 19.95
N LEU A 172 -18.80 -21.84 19.58
CA LEU A 172 -17.46 -22.37 19.79
C LEU A 172 -16.89 -21.72 21.06
N ALA A 173 -16.37 -22.52 21.96
CA ALA A 173 -15.71 -22.01 23.16
C ALA A 173 -14.44 -22.81 23.44
N GLU A 174 -13.39 -22.13 23.86
CA GLU A 174 -12.17 -22.76 24.36
C GLU A 174 -12.47 -23.43 25.71
N LEU A 175 -12.02 -24.70 25.87
CA LEU A 175 -12.20 -25.45 27.10
C LEU A 175 -10.88 -25.47 27.91
N ASP A 176 -11.01 -25.50 29.22
CA ASP A 176 -9.91 -25.77 30.14
C ASP A 176 -9.56 -27.27 30.19
N GLU A 177 -8.54 -27.66 30.95
CA GLU A 177 -8.11 -29.05 31.12
C GLU A 177 -9.19 -29.95 31.73
N ASN A 178 -10.20 -29.39 32.36
CA ASN A 178 -11.32 -30.10 33.00
C ASN A 178 -12.59 -30.13 32.11
N GLY A 179 -12.53 -29.58 30.90
CA GLY A 179 -13.64 -29.55 29.97
C GLY A 179 -14.67 -28.43 30.21
N ASN A 180 -14.36 -27.43 31.06
CA ASN A 180 -15.20 -26.26 31.26
C ASN A 180 -14.78 -25.12 30.31
N THR A 181 -15.71 -24.25 30.02
CA THR A 181 -15.43 -23.02 29.22
C THR A 181 -14.39 -22.16 29.92
N LYS A 182 -13.30 -21.86 29.23
CA LYS A 182 -12.19 -21.07 29.76
C LYS A 182 -12.58 -19.60 29.84
N GLU A 183 -12.47 -19.01 31.02
CA GLU A 183 -12.75 -17.60 31.25
C GLU A 183 -11.71 -16.73 30.52
N GLY A 184 -12.16 -15.83 29.64
CA GLY A 184 -11.28 -15.02 28.78
C GLY A 184 -10.73 -15.74 27.52
N GLY A 185 -11.14 -16.97 27.26
CA GLY A 185 -10.91 -17.69 26.00
C GLY A 185 -11.83 -17.21 24.87
N ILE A 186 -11.75 -17.93 23.72
CA ILE A 186 -12.62 -17.66 22.56
C ILE A 186 -14.07 -18.02 22.89
#